data_d0c2a0f6dbf14fd7db8bf6e46e4e9db2
#
_entry.id   d0c2a0f6dbf14fd7db8bf6e46e4e9db2
#
_cell.length_a   1.000
_cell.length_b   1.000
_cell.length_c   1.000
_cell.angle_alpha   90.00
_cell.angle_beta   90.00
_cell.angle_gamma   90.00
#
_symmetry.space_group_name_H-M   'P 1'
#
loop_
_entity.id
_entity.type
_entity.pdbx_description
1 polymer ?
#
loop_
_entity_poly.entity_id
_entity_poly.type
_entity_poly.pdbx_seq_one_letter_code
_entity_poly.pdbx_strand_id
1 'polypeptide(L)'
;MDSIFESVFGDIHAFVYRCRNDSDYTMEYMTDGVERITGYAKSEILHNAGVSYVGLTHEIDRDRVFGEVDAAIEAGKSWDMTHRLVHRQGHHVWVRERGTAIFEDGKLSHLQGLVVGAEAESALRESLEHRIAEIEAASSNIVGLTQQITGSVRALSMLSVNARIEAARSGPAGQGFAVVANEIKTLADQNARFAEQITDQVHNMGH
;
A
#
# COMPACT_ATOMS: atom_id res chain seq x y z
N MET A 1 19.68 37.24 -1.75
CA MET A 1 18.92 36.12 -2.38
C MET A 1 18.43 35.11 -1.34
N ASP A 2 19.14 34.94 -0.25
CA ASP A 2 18.81 33.96 0.81
C ASP A 2 17.49 34.25 1.54
N SER A 3 17.12 35.51 1.78
CA SER A 3 15.92 35.88 2.55
C SER A 3 14.59 35.52 1.86
N ILE A 4 14.55 35.51 0.53
CA ILE A 4 13.32 35.13 -0.22
C ILE A 4 13.15 33.62 -0.18
N PHE A 5 14.23 32.87 -0.37
CA PHE A 5 14.21 31.41 -0.25
C PHE A 5 13.84 30.97 1.17
N GLU A 6 14.43 31.56 2.20
CA GLU A 6 14.07 31.28 3.60
C GLU A 6 12.62 31.64 3.91
N SER A 7 12.08 32.74 3.38
CA SER A 7 10.67 33.10 3.57
C SER A 7 9.72 32.13 2.86
N VAL A 8 9.99 31.78 1.59
CA VAL A 8 9.14 30.85 0.81
C VAL A 8 9.19 29.44 1.39
N PHE A 9 10.37 28.95 1.77
CA PHE A 9 10.51 27.62 2.39
C PHE A 9 10.14 27.64 3.88
N GLY A 10 10.08 28.83 4.49
CA GLY A 10 9.67 29.01 5.89
C GLY A 10 8.23 28.59 6.18
N ASP A 11 7.31 28.77 5.24
CA ASP A 11 5.89 28.43 5.38
C ASP A 11 5.54 27.04 4.83
N ILE A 12 6.44 26.43 4.05
CA ILE A 12 6.27 25.09 3.50
C ILE A 12 7.04 24.11 4.40
N HIS A 13 6.45 22.98 4.74
CA HIS A 13 7.14 21.86 5.40
C HIS A 13 8.15 21.24 4.42
N ALA A 14 9.25 21.95 4.16
CA ALA A 14 10.27 21.58 3.21
C ALA A 14 11.63 22.15 3.60
N PHE A 15 12.70 21.49 3.18
CA PHE A 15 14.06 22.03 3.24
C PHE A 15 14.87 21.60 2.02
N VAL A 16 15.87 22.40 1.66
CA VAL A 16 16.90 22.03 0.69
C VAL A 16 18.19 21.70 1.42
N TYR A 17 18.97 20.81 0.83
CA TYR A 17 20.24 20.40 1.41
C TYR A 17 21.34 20.23 0.34
N ARG A 18 22.59 20.25 0.81
CA ARG A 18 23.78 19.77 0.11
C ARG A 18 24.60 18.95 1.10
N CYS A 19 25.06 17.78 0.65
CA CYS A 19 25.90 16.89 1.44
C CYS A 19 27.07 16.35 0.63
N ARG A 20 28.07 15.82 1.31
CA ARG A 20 29.14 15.03 0.71
C ARG A 20 28.58 13.66 0.31
N ASN A 21 29.24 13.07 -0.68
CA ASN A 21 29.04 11.65 -0.99
C ASN A 21 30.01 10.80 -0.16
N ASP A 22 29.79 10.75 1.13
CA ASP A 22 30.49 9.89 2.08
C ASP A 22 29.52 8.90 2.75
N SER A 23 30.02 8.00 3.59
CA SER A 23 29.20 6.97 4.26
C SER A 23 28.06 7.52 5.12
N ASP A 24 28.17 8.76 5.55
CA ASP A 24 27.21 9.42 6.45
C ASP A 24 26.38 10.48 5.73
N TYR A 25 26.61 10.71 4.43
CA TYR A 25 26.03 11.82 3.67
C TYR A 25 26.14 13.13 4.46
N THR A 26 27.36 13.47 4.87
CA THR A 26 27.63 14.59 5.77
C THR A 26 27.06 15.89 5.21
N MET A 27 26.05 16.43 5.90
CA MET A 27 25.35 17.66 5.51
C MET A 27 26.26 18.87 5.67
N GLU A 28 26.48 19.64 4.59
CA GLU A 28 27.26 20.88 4.60
C GLU A 28 26.38 22.13 4.51
N TYR A 29 25.19 21.98 3.94
CA TYR A 29 24.20 23.06 3.86
C TYR A 29 22.80 22.51 4.03
N MET A 30 21.98 23.22 4.78
CA MET A 30 20.54 22.97 4.93
C MET A 30 19.81 24.27 5.20
N THR A 31 18.53 24.36 4.79
CA THR A 31 17.65 25.44 5.20
C THR A 31 16.94 25.11 6.53
N ASP A 32 16.44 26.12 7.23
CA ASP A 32 15.85 25.99 8.58
C ASP A 32 14.57 25.12 8.62
N GLY A 33 13.94 24.87 7.45
CA GLY A 33 12.78 23.96 7.35
C GLY A 33 13.03 22.55 7.86
N VAL A 34 14.29 22.10 7.94
CA VAL A 34 14.66 20.80 8.49
C VAL A 34 14.20 20.61 9.94
N GLU A 35 14.23 21.68 10.76
CA GLU A 35 13.80 21.62 12.15
C GLU A 35 12.31 21.31 12.29
N ARG A 36 11.49 21.83 11.39
CA ARG A 36 10.04 21.56 11.39
C ARG A 36 9.70 20.12 11.02
N ILE A 37 10.49 19.51 10.15
CA ILE A 37 10.28 18.12 9.68
C ILE A 37 10.86 17.12 10.67
N THR A 38 12.06 17.40 11.21
CA THR A 38 12.79 16.41 12.00
C THR A 38 12.75 16.68 13.51
N GLY A 39 12.44 17.93 13.93
CA GLY A 39 12.53 18.36 15.32
C GLY A 39 13.95 18.62 15.81
N TYR A 40 14.96 18.51 14.93
CA TYR A 40 16.36 18.82 15.24
C TYR A 40 16.74 20.16 14.63
N ALA A 41 17.43 20.99 15.39
CA ALA A 41 17.97 22.23 14.85
C ALA A 41 19.00 21.94 13.75
N LYS A 42 19.04 22.77 12.72
CA LYS A 42 19.98 22.67 11.61
C LYS A 42 21.43 22.49 12.10
N SER A 43 21.82 23.21 13.14
CA SER A 43 23.16 23.16 13.72
C SER A 43 23.50 21.79 14.35
N GLU A 44 22.52 20.98 14.74
CA GLU A 44 22.74 19.64 15.28
C GLU A 44 23.00 18.61 14.18
N ILE A 45 22.50 18.86 12.94
CA ILE A 45 22.63 17.94 11.80
C ILE A 45 23.85 18.30 10.94
N LEU A 46 24.12 19.61 10.74
CA LEU A 46 25.26 20.05 9.96
C LEU A 46 26.56 19.46 10.49
N HIS A 47 27.36 18.90 9.59
CA HIS A 47 28.64 18.25 9.89
C HIS A 47 28.53 17.10 10.91
N ASN A 48 27.34 16.52 11.06
CA ASN A 48 27.06 15.44 12.04
C ASN A 48 27.34 15.88 13.49
N ALA A 49 27.12 17.16 13.84
CA ALA A 49 27.51 17.73 15.12
C ALA A 49 26.80 17.07 16.32
N GLY A 50 25.55 16.64 16.17
CA GLY A 50 24.77 15.98 17.20
C GLY A 50 24.09 14.72 16.69
N VAL A 51 23.61 14.74 15.45
CA VAL A 51 22.95 13.61 14.78
C VAL A 51 23.30 13.62 13.29
N SER A 52 23.54 12.45 12.71
CA SER A 52 23.70 12.34 11.26
C SER A 52 22.32 12.26 10.57
N TYR A 53 22.18 12.87 9.40
CA TYR A 53 20.93 12.78 8.64
C TYR A 53 20.58 11.33 8.24
N VAL A 54 21.60 10.55 7.91
CA VAL A 54 21.46 9.10 7.66
C VAL A 54 20.85 8.40 8.87
N GLY A 55 21.24 8.79 10.09
CA GLY A 55 20.69 8.25 11.32
C GLY A 55 19.21 8.55 11.53
N LEU A 56 18.70 9.64 10.90
CA LEU A 56 17.28 9.99 10.94
C LEU A 56 16.44 9.17 9.94
N THR A 57 17.03 8.59 8.91
CA THR A 57 16.29 7.71 8.00
C THR A 57 15.87 6.43 8.74
N HIS A 58 14.59 6.10 8.65
CA HIS A 58 14.03 4.90 9.30
C HIS A 58 14.77 3.64 8.85
N GLU A 59 15.11 2.76 9.78
CA GLU A 59 15.97 1.58 9.52
C GLU A 59 15.47 0.69 8.37
N ILE A 60 14.16 0.48 8.27
CA ILE A 60 13.56 -0.34 7.20
C ILE A 60 13.73 0.31 5.82
N ASP A 61 13.83 1.64 5.74
CA ASP A 61 13.91 2.36 4.48
C ASP A 61 15.37 2.59 4.02
N ARG A 62 16.35 2.44 4.90
CA ARG A 62 17.76 2.80 4.63
C ARG A 62 18.33 2.12 3.40
N ASP A 63 18.28 0.80 3.35
CA ASP A 63 18.88 0.04 2.25
C ASP A 63 18.26 0.42 0.91
N ARG A 64 16.92 0.61 0.88
CA ARG A 64 16.22 1.05 -0.31
C ARG A 64 16.61 2.47 -0.72
N VAL A 65 16.62 3.41 0.23
CA VAL A 65 16.97 4.82 -0.02
C VAL A 65 18.40 4.93 -0.59
N PHE A 66 19.36 4.26 0.02
CA PHE A 66 20.75 4.28 -0.45
C PHE A 66 20.90 3.64 -1.82
N GLY A 67 20.27 2.49 -2.05
CA GLY A 67 20.29 1.81 -3.34
C GLY A 67 19.66 2.65 -4.47
N GLU A 68 18.60 3.40 -4.20
CA GLU A 68 17.98 4.30 -5.18
C GLU A 68 18.88 5.51 -5.49
N VAL A 69 19.55 6.09 -4.48
CA VAL A 69 20.52 7.18 -4.67
C VAL A 69 21.69 6.71 -5.50
N ASP A 70 22.31 5.57 -5.14
CA ASP A 70 23.48 5.03 -5.85
C ASP A 70 23.12 4.70 -7.32
N ALA A 71 21.99 4.06 -7.56
CA ALA A 71 21.52 3.75 -8.92
C ALA A 71 21.27 5.03 -9.74
N ALA A 72 20.73 6.09 -9.12
CA ALA A 72 20.51 7.36 -9.79
C ALA A 72 21.83 8.05 -10.14
N ILE A 73 22.84 8.01 -9.23
CA ILE A 73 24.17 8.54 -9.47
C ILE A 73 24.85 7.82 -10.65
N GLU A 74 24.84 6.49 -10.66
CA GLU A 74 25.40 5.67 -11.74
C GLU A 74 24.73 5.93 -13.09
N ALA A 75 23.41 6.14 -13.09
CA ALA A 75 22.64 6.44 -14.30
C ALA A 75 22.74 7.91 -14.75
N GLY A 76 23.38 8.79 -13.98
CA GLY A 76 23.42 10.24 -14.25
C GLY A 76 22.04 10.89 -14.19
N LYS A 77 21.14 10.38 -13.34
CA LYS A 77 19.74 10.84 -13.19
C LYS A 77 19.51 11.44 -11.81
N SER A 78 18.38 12.13 -11.66
CA SER A 78 17.86 12.53 -10.35
C SER A 78 17.06 11.38 -9.74
N TRP A 79 17.06 11.30 -8.40
CA TRP A 79 16.14 10.44 -7.67
C TRP A 79 14.89 11.23 -7.24
N ASP A 80 13.79 10.52 -7.05
CA ASP A 80 12.51 11.04 -6.55
C ASP A 80 11.83 9.90 -5.78
N MET A 81 11.89 9.96 -4.46
CA MET A 81 11.46 8.88 -3.58
C MET A 81 10.71 9.37 -2.35
N THR A 82 9.90 8.52 -1.78
CA THR A 82 9.23 8.75 -0.49
C THR A 82 9.78 7.78 0.54
N HIS A 83 10.15 8.31 1.71
CA HIS A 83 10.68 7.51 2.83
C HIS A 83 10.33 8.15 4.17
N ARG A 84 10.63 7.44 5.25
CA ARG A 84 10.38 7.90 6.61
C ARG A 84 11.63 8.45 7.26
N LEU A 85 11.46 9.59 7.93
CA LEU A 85 12.43 10.11 8.89
C LEU A 85 11.92 9.86 10.31
N VAL A 86 12.83 9.64 11.25
CA VAL A 86 12.51 9.53 12.67
C VAL A 86 12.63 10.92 13.29
N HIS A 87 11.51 11.48 13.72
CA HIS A 87 11.46 12.76 14.39
C HIS A 87 12.09 12.67 15.79
N ARG A 88 12.63 13.77 16.31
CA ARG A 88 13.24 13.86 17.66
C ARG A 88 12.35 13.29 18.78
N GLN A 89 11.04 13.40 18.63
CA GLN A 89 10.05 12.88 19.58
C GLN A 89 9.75 11.38 19.40
N GLY A 90 10.44 10.68 18.46
CA GLY A 90 10.32 9.26 18.22
C GLY A 90 9.19 8.82 17.26
N HIS A 91 8.35 9.72 16.78
CA HIS A 91 7.38 9.39 15.75
C HIS A 91 8.01 9.45 14.35
N HIS A 92 7.36 8.84 13.37
CA HIS A 92 7.82 8.83 12.00
C HIS A 92 7.16 9.96 11.21
N VAL A 93 7.95 10.63 10.38
CA VAL A 93 7.50 11.67 9.44
C VAL A 93 7.76 11.17 8.03
N TRP A 94 6.72 11.10 7.22
CA TRP A 94 6.88 10.79 5.82
C TRP A 94 7.37 12.02 5.05
N VAL A 95 8.39 11.80 4.22
CA VAL A 95 8.94 12.84 3.36
C VAL A 95 9.05 12.32 1.92
N ARG A 96 8.92 13.25 0.97
CA ARG A 96 9.31 13.04 -0.41
C ARG A 96 10.61 13.78 -0.64
N GLU A 97 11.61 13.06 -1.10
CA GLU A 97 12.92 13.59 -1.41
C GLU A 97 13.18 13.53 -2.90
N ARG A 98 13.61 14.65 -3.46
CA ARG A 98 14.09 14.74 -4.83
C ARG A 98 15.47 15.35 -4.84
N GLY A 99 16.44 14.65 -5.42
CA GLY A 99 17.81 15.10 -5.43
C GLY A 99 18.59 14.72 -6.68
N THR A 100 19.80 15.25 -6.77
CA THR A 100 20.71 15.02 -7.89
C THR A 100 22.17 15.08 -7.42
N ALA A 101 23.04 14.40 -8.15
CA ALA A 101 24.48 14.45 -7.97
C ALA A 101 25.09 15.69 -8.66
N ILE A 102 26.10 16.27 -8.03
CA ILE A 102 26.92 17.35 -8.57
C ILE A 102 28.29 16.78 -8.91
N PHE A 103 28.72 17.00 -10.14
CA PHE A 103 30.03 16.59 -10.62
C PHE A 103 30.90 17.84 -10.89
N GLU A 104 32.12 17.82 -10.39
CA GLU A 104 33.15 18.83 -10.64
C GLU A 104 34.36 18.12 -11.27
N ASP A 105 34.82 18.61 -12.40
CA ASP A 105 35.91 18.01 -13.17
C ASP A 105 35.72 16.50 -13.46
N GLY A 106 34.46 16.09 -13.68
CA GLY A 106 34.07 14.70 -13.95
C GLY A 106 34.09 13.78 -12.74
N LYS A 107 34.33 14.31 -11.54
CA LYS A 107 34.26 13.56 -10.27
C LYS A 107 33.02 13.97 -9.49
N LEU A 108 32.37 13.00 -8.86
CA LEU A 108 31.27 13.26 -7.94
C LEU A 108 31.78 14.11 -6.77
N SER A 109 31.24 15.32 -6.64
CA SER A 109 31.62 16.28 -5.61
C SER A 109 30.60 16.25 -4.46
N HIS A 110 29.34 16.49 -4.76
CA HIS A 110 28.29 16.62 -3.75
C HIS A 110 26.97 16.00 -4.24
N LEU A 111 26.07 15.77 -3.30
CA LEU A 111 24.66 15.54 -3.56
C LEU A 111 23.86 16.74 -3.07
N GLN A 112 22.77 17.06 -3.75
CA GLN A 112 21.86 18.12 -3.32
C GLN A 112 20.43 17.74 -3.61
N GLY A 113 19.51 18.25 -2.80
CA GLY A 113 18.10 17.93 -2.98
C GLY A 113 17.14 18.82 -2.21
N LEU A 114 15.88 18.54 -2.45
CA LEU A 114 14.73 19.11 -1.78
C LEU A 114 14.00 17.97 -1.05
N VAL A 115 13.68 18.19 0.20
CA VAL A 115 12.84 17.31 1.02
C VAL A 115 11.57 18.04 1.40
N VAL A 116 10.42 17.41 1.17
CA VAL A 116 9.09 17.95 1.48
C VAL A 116 8.35 16.97 2.38
N GLY A 117 7.71 17.46 3.43
CA GLY A 117 6.79 16.64 4.24
C GLY A 117 5.66 16.07 3.38
N ALA A 118 5.40 14.78 3.53
CA ALA A 118 4.43 14.01 2.72
C ALA A 118 3.31 13.39 3.57
N GLU A 119 2.94 14.02 4.69
CA GLU A 119 1.98 13.45 5.64
C GLU A 119 0.60 13.19 5.01
N ALA A 120 0.11 14.10 4.18
CA ALA A 120 -1.21 13.94 3.54
C ALA A 120 -1.21 12.79 2.52
N GLU A 121 -0.15 12.65 1.72
CA GLU A 121 0.02 11.56 0.74
C GLU A 121 0.18 10.21 1.45
N SER A 122 0.92 10.19 2.55
CA SER A 122 1.14 9.02 3.38
C SER A 122 -0.12 8.53 4.07
N ALA A 123 -0.89 9.42 4.69
CA ALA A 123 -2.16 9.09 5.35
C ALA A 123 -3.18 8.53 4.34
N LEU A 124 -3.23 9.09 3.13
CA LEU A 124 -4.07 8.57 2.05
C LEU A 124 -3.62 7.16 1.63
N ARG A 125 -2.32 6.94 1.46
CA ARG A 125 -1.76 5.65 1.08
C ARG A 125 -2.06 4.58 2.13
N GLU A 126 -1.83 4.87 3.40
CA GLU A 126 -2.12 3.95 4.50
C GLU A 126 -3.62 3.61 4.58
N SER A 127 -4.49 4.62 4.38
CA SER A 127 -5.93 4.42 4.30
C SER A 127 -6.34 3.53 3.13
N LEU A 128 -5.71 3.69 1.96
CA LEU A 128 -5.97 2.86 0.79
C LEU A 128 -5.49 1.42 0.99
N GLU A 129 -4.30 1.22 1.54
CA GLU A 129 -3.76 -0.12 1.85
C GLU A 129 -4.68 -0.87 2.83
N HIS A 130 -5.18 -0.18 3.88
CA HIS A 130 -6.14 -0.75 4.81
C HIS A 130 -7.45 -1.16 4.12
N ARG A 131 -8.01 -0.29 3.26
CA ARG A 131 -9.24 -0.60 2.52
C ARG A 131 -9.07 -1.75 1.53
N ILE A 132 -7.91 -1.87 0.89
CA ILE A 132 -7.60 -3.00 0.02
C ILE A 132 -7.61 -4.31 0.82
N ALA A 133 -6.94 -4.34 1.97
CA ALA A 133 -6.93 -5.50 2.86
C ALA A 133 -8.33 -5.90 3.34
N GLU A 134 -9.20 -4.93 3.68
CA GLU A 134 -10.60 -5.18 4.04
C GLU A 134 -11.40 -5.79 2.88
N ILE A 135 -11.21 -5.28 1.65
CA ILE A 135 -11.88 -5.80 0.45
C ILE A 135 -11.43 -7.24 0.15
N GLU A 136 -10.14 -7.53 0.24
CA GLU A 136 -9.59 -8.87 0.03
C GLU A 136 -10.15 -9.88 1.05
N ALA A 137 -10.21 -9.48 2.33
CA ALA A 137 -10.79 -10.31 3.38
C ALA A 137 -12.28 -10.57 3.16
N ALA A 138 -13.05 -9.54 2.78
CA ALA A 138 -14.47 -9.67 2.45
C ALA A 138 -14.69 -10.56 1.24
N SER A 139 -13.90 -10.41 0.19
CA SER A 139 -13.93 -11.24 -1.02
C SER A 139 -13.69 -12.71 -0.70
N SER A 140 -12.65 -13.01 0.10
CA SER A 140 -12.35 -14.37 0.55
C SER A 140 -13.52 -15.00 1.34
N ASN A 141 -14.14 -14.22 2.22
CA ASN A 141 -15.30 -14.68 2.99
C ASN A 141 -16.51 -14.97 2.08
N ILE A 142 -16.80 -14.11 1.10
CA ILE A 142 -17.88 -14.33 0.13
C ILE A 142 -17.64 -15.64 -0.65
N VAL A 143 -16.43 -15.90 -1.11
CA VAL A 143 -16.08 -17.16 -1.80
C VAL A 143 -16.35 -18.37 -0.89
N GLY A 144 -15.92 -18.31 0.37
CA GLY A 144 -16.16 -19.37 1.36
C GLY A 144 -17.65 -19.66 1.59
N LEU A 145 -18.44 -18.60 1.76
CA LEU A 145 -19.91 -18.71 1.94
C LEU A 145 -20.58 -19.29 0.68
N THR A 146 -20.13 -18.86 -0.50
CA THR A 146 -20.68 -19.36 -1.77
C THR A 146 -20.37 -20.84 -1.98
N GLN A 147 -19.20 -21.33 -1.54
CA GLN A 147 -18.88 -22.76 -1.54
C GLN A 147 -19.82 -23.56 -0.61
N GLN A 148 -20.16 -23.05 0.56
CA GLN A 148 -21.11 -23.68 1.47
C GLN A 148 -22.53 -23.72 0.87
N ILE A 149 -22.97 -22.63 0.23
CA ILE A 149 -24.23 -22.59 -0.50
C ILE A 149 -24.25 -23.68 -1.59
N THR A 150 -23.20 -23.78 -2.39
CA THR A 150 -23.07 -24.78 -3.45
C THR A 150 -23.15 -26.22 -2.90
N GLY A 151 -22.52 -26.47 -1.75
CA GLY A 151 -22.62 -27.76 -1.05
C GLY A 151 -24.07 -28.07 -0.62
N SER A 152 -24.77 -27.12 -0.04
CA SER A 152 -26.16 -27.25 0.37
C SER A 152 -27.10 -27.47 -0.81
N VAL A 153 -26.90 -26.75 -1.89
CA VAL A 153 -27.65 -26.88 -3.14
C VAL A 153 -27.48 -28.29 -3.76
N ARG A 154 -26.28 -28.82 -3.76
CA ARG A 154 -26.04 -30.21 -4.20
C ARG A 154 -26.78 -31.22 -3.36
N ALA A 155 -26.80 -31.08 -2.04
CA ALA A 155 -27.54 -31.95 -1.15
C ALA A 155 -29.04 -31.88 -1.41
N LEU A 156 -29.61 -30.66 -1.60
CA LEU A 156 -31.02 -30.48 -1.96
C LEU A 156 -31.35 -31.10 -3.33
N SER A 157 -30.46 -30.97 -4.30
CA SER A 157 -30.63 -31.59 -5.62
C SER A 157 -30.69 -33.11 -5.51
N MET A 158 -29.79 -33.72 -4.72
CA MET A 158 -29.84 -35.20 -4.49
C MET A 158 -31.08 -35.62 -3.76
N LEU A 159 -31.51 -34.86 -2.73
CA LEU A 159 -32.75 -35.15 -1.99
C LEU A 159 -33.99 -35.11 -2.90
N SER A 160 -34.06 -34.11 -3.79
CA SER A 160 -35.13 -33.97 -4.77
C SER A 160 -35.19 -35.15 -5.75
N VAL A 161 -34.02 -35.66 -6.20
CA VAL A 161 -33.99 -36.87 -7.05
C VAL A 161 -34.47 -38.09 -6.32
N ASN A 162 -34.03 -38.31 -5.09
CA ASN A 162 -34.51 -39.41 -4.24
C ASN A 162 -36.01 -39.33 -3.99
N ALA A 163 -36.52 -38.13 -3.68
CA ALA A 163 -37.96 -37.90 -3.51
C ALA A 163 -38.78 -38.22 -4.79
N ARG A 164 -38.25 -37.87 -5.96
CA ARG A 164 -38.88 -38.23 -7.25
C ARG A 164 -38.93 -39.73 -7.49
N ILE A 165 -37.85 -40.42 -7.15
CA ILE A 165 -37.80 -41.90 -7.28
C ILE A 165 -38.86 -42.52 -6.38
N GLU A 166 -38.99 -42.10 -5.11
CA GLU A 166 -39.96 -42.66 -4.18
C GLU A 166 -41.41 -42.28 -4.55
N ALA A 167 -41.61 -41.06 -5.05
CA ALA A 167 -42.89 -40.62 -5.60
C ALA A 167 -43.33 -41.52 -6.78
N ALA A 168 -42.43 -41.83 -7.68
CA ALA A 168 -42.71 -42.73 -8.80
C ALA A 168 -43.02 -44.16 -8.34
N ARG A 169 -42.36 -44.63 -7.29
CA ARG A 169 -42.59 -45.95 -6.69
C ARG A 169 -43.95 -46.07 -6.01
N SER A 170 -44.48 -44.94 -5.49
CA SER A 170 -45.79 -44.86 -4.83
C SER A 170 -46.97 -44.76 -5.80
N GLY A 171 -46.73 -44.77 -7.10
CA GLY A 171 -47.79 -44.75 -8.12
C GLY A 171 -48.68 -43.49 -8.05
N PRO A 172 -49.99 -43.62 -8.26
CA PRO A 172 -50.89 -42.47 -8.27
C PRO A 172 -50.90 -41.64 -6.96
N ALA A 173 -50.63 -42.28 -5.83
CA ALA A 173 -50.59 -41.61 -4.51
C ALA A 173 -49.33 -40.67 -4.39
N GLY A 174 -48.29 -40.93 -5.20
CA GLY A 174 -47.06 -40.14 -5.17
C GLY A 174 -47.05 -38.88 -6.05
N GLN A 175 -48.08 -38.64 -6.88
CA GLN A 175 -48.08 -37.54 -7.88
C GLN A 175 -47.84 -36.17 -7.25
N GLY A 176 -48.46 -35.85 -6.10
CA GLY A 176 -48.25 -34.59 -5.39
C GLY A 176 -46.79 -34.42 -4.92
N PHE A 177 -46.18 -35.48 -4.42
CA PHE A 177 -44.77 -35.49 -4.01
C PHE A 177 -43.82 -35.30 -5.18
N ALA A 178 -44.14 -35.86 -6.35
CA ALA A 178 -43.34 -35.68 -7.56
C ALA A 178 -43.29 -34.21 -8.00
N VAL A 179 -44.40 -33.48 -7.89
CA VAL A 179 -44.45 -32.01 -8.17
C VAL A 179 -43.54 -31.23 -7.24
N VAL A 180 -43.64 -31.47 -5.95
CA VAL A 180 -42.81 -30.79 -4.94
C VAL A 180 -41.32 -31.12 -5.15
N ALA A 181 -41.00 -32.35 -5.43
CA ALA A 181 -39.60 -32.76 -5.70
C ALA A 181 -39.06 -32.08 -6.96
N ASN A 182 -39.86 -31.92 -8.01
CA ASN A 182 -39.46 -31.18 -9.20
C ASN A 182 -39.19 -29.69 -8.90
N GLU A 183 -40.06 -29.07 -8.09
CA GLU A 183 -39.86 -27.67 -7.71
C GLU A 183 -38.60 -27.46 -6.88
N ILE A 184 -38.31 -28.37 -5.92
CA ILE A 184 -37.04 -28.33 -5.17
C ILE A 184 -35.85 -28.46 -6.10
N LYS A 185 -35.90 -29.34 -7.11
CA LYS A 185 -34.83 -29.48 -8.09
C LYS A 185 -34.60 -28.19 -8.89
N THR A 186 -35.69 -27.56 -9.36
CA THR A 186 -35.64 -26.31 -10.10
C THR A 186 -35.02 -25.17 -9.28
N LEU A 187 -35.44 -25.03 -8.02
CA LEU A 187 -34.87 -24.06 -7.10
C LEU A 187 -33.40 -24.32 -6.78
N ALA A 188 -33.00 -25.59 -6.63
CA ALA A 188 -31.62 -25.98 -6.43
C ALA A 188 -30.77 -25.57 -7.64
N ASP A 189 -31.23 -25.86 -8.86
CA ASP A 189 -30.48 -25.51 -10.09
C ASP A 189 -30.36 -23.99 -10.29
N GLN A 190 -31.39 -23.21 -9.89
CA GLN A 190 -31.31 -21.74 -9.92
C GLN A 190 -30.31 -21.20 -8.90
N ASN A 191 -30.33 -21.73 -7.67
CA ASN A 191 -29.38 -21.29 -6.63
C ASN A 191 -27.92 -21.68 -6.98
N ALA A 192 -27.69 -22.82 -7.65
CA ALA A 192 -26.38 -23.19 -8.16
C ALA A 192 -25.82 -22.14 -9.12
N ARG A 193 -26.65 -21.65 -10.06
CA ARG A 193 -26.26 -20.58 -11.00
C ARG A 193 -25.96 -19.27 -10.31
N PHE A 194 -26.76 -18.88 -9.30
CA PHE A 194 -26.48 -17.65 -8.54
C PHE A 194 -25.15 -17.74 -7.78
N ALA A 195 -24.86 -18.88 -7.16
CA ALA A 195 -23.60 -19.11 -6.49
C ALA A 195 -22.39 -19.00 -7.46
N GLU A 196 -22.52 -19.56 -8.67
CA GLU A 196 -21.50 -19.44 -9.72
C GLU A 196 -21.31 -17.99 -10.14
N GLN A 197 -22.37 -17.25 -10.41
CA GLN A 197 -22.32 -15.83 -10.78
C GLN A 197 -21.66 -14.96 -9.68
N ILE A 198 -21.94 -15.22 -8.40
CA ILE A 198 -21.28 -14.51 -7.29
C ILE A 198 -19.80 -14.78 -7.28
N THR A 199 -19.39 -16.04 -7.46
CA THR A 199 -17.96 -16.41 -7.51
C THR A 199 -17.24 -15.72 -8.65
N ASP A 200 -17.85 -15.67 -9.85
CA ASP A 200 -17.28 -15.02 -11.02
C ASP A 200 -17.15 -13.49 -10.81
N GLN A 201 -18.17 -12.84 -10.20
CA GLN A 201 -18.09 -11.43 -9.89
C GLN A 201 -16.98 -11.09 -8.90
N VAL A 202 -16.81 -11.89 -7.84
CA VAL A 202 -15.75 -11.69 -6.87
C VAL A 202 -14.37 -11.88 -7.51
N HIS A 203 -14.24 -12.86 -8.40
CA HIS A 203 -12.97 -13.09 -9.12
C HIS A 203 -12.60 -11.92 -10.03
N ASN A 204 -13.59 -11.32 -10.70
CA ASN A 204 -13.39 -10.17 -11.58
C ASN A 204 -13.13 -8.85 -10.83
N MET A 205 -13.46 -8.75 -9.53
CA MET A 205 -13.12 -7.56 -8.71
C MET A 205 -11.68 -7.56 -8.24
N GLY A 206 -10.98 -8.70 -8.29
CA GLY A 206 -9.58 -8.83 -7.86
C GLY A 206 -8.56 -8.63 -8.98
N HIS A 207 -9.01 -8.23 -10.17
CA HIS A 207 -8.17 -7.91 -11.34
C HIS A 207 -8.47 -6.50 -11.82
#